data_3366bd19a6803b8eda75bae625ad6f2d
#
_entry.id   3366bd19a6803b8eda75bae625ad6f2d
#
_cell.length_a   1.000
_cell.length_b   1.000
_cell.length_c   1.000
_cell.angle_alpha   90.00
_cell.angle_beta   90.00
_cell.angle_gamma   90.00
#
_symmetry.space_group_name_H-M   'P 1'
#
loop_
_entity.id
_entity.type
_entity.pdbx_description
1 polymer ?
#
loop_
_entity_poly.entity_id
_entity_poly.type
_entity_poly.pdbx_seq_one_letter_code
_entity_poly.pdbx_strand_id
1 'polypeptide(L)'
;EMEVIIEISGLGNLVKSLQDGLSTEIDQTASNLSQSHKVVVGLARAMAADPNLLLLDETFSSLDKQAQVHLKTNMDEIARGRTVIATILDMRLIEDFDWIIVLDQGKVAGQGRHDELLAHCLPYAELWELEKKIDTPVTALRKNG
;
A
#
# COMPACT_ATOMS: atom_id res chain seq x y z
N GLU A 1 -9.72 16.73 12.98
CA GLU A 1 -8.58 15.77 13.00
C GLU A 1 -9.06 14.33 12.78
N MET A 2 -10.04 13.82 13.54
CA MET A 2 -10.62 12.48 13.35
C MET A 2 -11.23 12.29 11.95
N GLU A 3 -11.96 13.26 11.42
CA GLU A 3 -12.58 13.21 10.09
C GLU A 3 -11.53 13.03 8.98
N VAL A 4 -10.39 13.72 9.08
CA VAL A 4 -9.30 13.61 8.13
C VAL A 4 -8.71 12.19 8.15
N ILE A 5 -8.48 11.62 9.34
CA ILE A 5 -7.98 10.26 9.49
C ILE A 5 -8.95 9.24 8.87
N ILE A 6 -10.25 9.39 9.12
CA ILE A 6 -11.30 8.53 8.54
C ILE A 6 -11.26 8.59 7.01
N GLU A 7 -11.06 9.78 6.45
CA GLU A 7 -11.02 9.96 5.01
C GLU A 7 -9.74 9.37 4.40
N ILE A 8 -8.55 9.81 4.84
CA ILE A 8 -7.28 9.43 4.20
C ILE A 8 -6.90 7.96 4.43
N SER A 9 -7.32 7.34 5.55
CA SER A 9 -7.12 5.91 5.79
C SER A 9 -8.02 4.99 4.96
N GLY A 10 -9.09 5.54 4.36
CA GLY A 10 -10.14 4.74 3.69
C GLY A 10 -11.21 4.17 4.64
N LEU A 11 -11.12 4.46 5.95
CA LEU A 11 -12.09 4.00 6.95
C LEU A 11 -13.51 4.50 6.65
N GLY A 12 -13.65 5.67 6.03
CA GLY A 12 -14.94 6.25 5.67
C GLY A 12 -15.78 5.36 4.75
N ASN A 13 -15.15 4.61 3.84
CA ASN A 13 -15.84 3.67 2.96
C ASN A 13 -16.39 2.47 3.75
N LEU A 14 -15.60 1.94 4.67
CA LEU A 14 -16.04 0.87 5.57
C LEU A 14 -17.21 1.34 6.45
N VAL A 15 -17.07 2.49 7.12
CA VAL A 15 -18.10 3.05 8.01
C VAL A 15 -19.44 3.21 7.30
N LYS A 16 -19.45 3.69 6.06
CA LYS A 16 -20.68 3.82 5.24
C LYS A 16 -21.33 2.48 4.92
N SER A 17 -20.59 1.39 4.91
CA SER A 17 -21.09 0.04 4.63
C SER A 17 -21.63 -0.68 5.86
N LEU A 18 -21.34 -0.19 7.06
CA LEU A 18 -21.75 -0.77 8.32
C LEU A 18 -23.10 -0.19 8.78
N GLN A 19 -23.97 -1.05 9.33
CA GLN A 19 -25.33 -0.68 9.74
C GLN A 19 -25.33 0.42 10.81
N ASP A 20 -24.44 0.31 11.80
CA ASP A 20 -24.33 1.23 12.92
C ASP A 20 -23.16 2.22 12.76
N GLY A 21 -22.58 2.29 11.55
CA GLY A 21 -21.48 3.20 11.22
C GLY A 21 -20.32 3.06 12.20
N LEU A 22 -19.85 4.18 12.77
CA LEU A 22 -18.77 4.21 13.76
C LEU A 22 -19.13 3.54 15.10
N SER A 23 -20.42 3.33 15.38
CA SER A 23 -20.88 2.65 16.58
C SER A 23 -20.95 1.13 16.43
N THR A 24 -20.56 0.59 15.28
CA THR A 24 -20.56 -0.85 15.05
C THR A 24 -19.59 -1.53 16.01
N GLU A 25 -20.09 -2.48 16.78
CA GLU A 25 -19.26 -3.30 17.66
C GLU A 25 -18.42 -4.28 16.82
N ILE A 26 -17.13 -4.30 17.09
CA ILE A 26 -16.18 -5.23 16.49
C ILE A 26 -15.82 -6.25 17.57
N ASP A 27 -16.09 -7.53 17.32
CA ASP A 27 -15.75 -8.61 18.24
C ASP A 27 -14.21 -8.77 18.39
N GLN A 28 -13.77 -9.52 19.41
CA GLN A 28 -12.34 -9.70 19.69
C GLN A 28 -11.56 -10.31 18.52
N THR A 29 -12.23 -11.06 17.67
CA THR A 29 -11.62 -11.71 16.49
C THR A 29 -11.79 -10.89 15.21
N ALA A 30 -12.58 -9.82 15.29
CA ALA A 30 -13.00 -9.00 14.14
C ALA A 30 -13.55 -9.87 12.99
N SER A 31 -14.34 -10.91 13.34
CA SER A 31 -14.88 -11.89 12.40
C SER A 31 -15.89 -11.28 11.42
N ASN A 32 -16.49 -10.16 11.79
CA ASN A 32 -17.41 -9.37 10.97
C ASN A 32 -16.72 -8.44 9.97
N LEU A 33 -15.38 -8.42 9.95
CA LEU A 33 -14.58 -7.60 9.03
C LEU A 33 -13.78 -8.45 8.06
N SER A 34 -13.70 -8.02 6.80
CA SER A 34 -12.75 -8.58 5.82
C SER A 34 -11.29 -8.28 6.22
N GLN A 35 -10.32 -8.98 5.63
CA GLN A 35 -8.90 -8.69 5.86
C GLN A 35 -8.54 -7.25 5.49
N SER A 36 -9.02 -6.76 4.35
CA SER A 36 -8.83 -5.37 3.91
C SER A 36 -9.40 -4.38 4.94
N HIS A 37 -10.60 -4.65 5.47
CA HIS A 37 -11.21 -3.80 6.51
C HIS A 37 -10.38 -3.76 7.80
N LYS A 38 -9.83 -4.91 8.24
CA LYS A 38 -8.95 -4.97 9.42
C LYS A 38 -7.70 -4.11 9.25
N VAL A 39 -7.11 -4.13 8.05
CA VAL A 39 -5.94 -3.31 7.72
C VAL A 39 -6.29 -1.82 7.76
N VAL A 40 -7.41 -1.41 7.15
CA VAL A 40 -7.88 -0.02 7.16
C VAL A 40 -8.13 0.49 8.57
N VAL A 41 -8.78 -0.31 9.43
CA VAL A 41 -9.00 0.03 10.85
C VAL A 41 -7.66 0.14 11.58
N GLY A 42 -6.73 -0.78 11.34
CA GLY A 42 -5.39 -0.76 11.93
C GLY A 42 -4.61 0.51 11.55
N LEU A 43 -4.65 0.89 10.26
CA LEU A 43 -4.03 2.11 9.76
C LEU A 43 -4.63 3.36 10.42
N ALA A 44 -5.97 3.47 10.46
CA ALA A 44 -6.66 4.60 11.08
C ALA A 44 -6.28 4.74 12.56
N ARG A 45 -6.19 3.63 13.29
CA ARG A 45 -5.75 3.62 14.69
C ARG A 45 -4.29 4.06 14.85
N ALA A 46 -3.40 3.58 14.00
CA ALA A 46 -2.00 3.98 14.02
C ALA A 46 -1.85 5.49 13.75
N MET A 47 -2.59 6.02 12.80
CA MET A 47 -2.59 7.45 12.47
C MET A 47 -3.18 8.31 13.58
N ALA A 48 -4.22 7.83 14.29
CA ALA A 48 -4.83 8.54 15.40
C ALA A 48 -3.89 8.72 16.61
N ALA A 49 -2.83 7.92 16.71
CA ALA A 49 -1.77 8.08 17.70
C ALA A 49 -0.74 9.17 17.32
N ASP A 50 -0.88 9.79 16.15
CA ASP A 50 0.02 10.81 15.58
C ASP A 50 1.52 10.46 15.69
N PRO A 51 1.96 9.32 15.15
CA PRO A 51 3.33 8.85 15.29
C PRO A 51 4.29 9.63 14.38
N ASN A 52 5.52 9.84 14.84
CA ASN A 52 6.60 10.38 14.01
C ASN A 52 7.12 9.35 12.98
N LEU A 53 6.90 8.06 13.24
CA LEU A 53 7.29 6.93 12.39
C LEU A 53 6.11 5.97 12.24
N LEU A 54 5.69 5.73 11.01
CA LEU A 54 4.63 4.78 10.66
C LEU A 54 5.25 3.60 9.89
N LEU A 55 5.03 2.39 10.37
CA LEU A 55 5.48 1.16 9.73
C LEU A 55 4.29 0.45 9.08
N LEU A 56 4.37 0.21 7.77
CA LEU A 56 3.36 -0.44 6.95
C LEU A 56 3.91 -1.77 6.42
N ASP A 57 3.79 -2.83 7.24
CA ASP A 57 4.29 -4.14 6.86
C ASP A 57 3.19 -4.95 6.16
N GLU A 58 3.47 -5.38 4.92
CA GLU A 58 2.53 -6.08 4.03
C GLU A 58 1.15 -5.42 3.90
N THR A 59 1.05 -4.15 4.25
CA THR A 59 -0.22 -3.41 4.30
C THR A 59 -0.89 -3.40 2.93
N PHE A 60 -0.15 -3.07 1.88
CA PHE A 60 -0.71 -2.97 0.53
C PHE A 60 -1.20 -4.31 -0.02
N SER A 61 -0.46 -5.40 0.20
CA SER A 61 -0.83 -6.74 -0.27
C SER A 61 -2.08 -7.29 0.42
N SER A 62 -2.39 -6.81 1.62
CA SER A 62 -3.55 -7.20 2.41
C SER A 62 -4.82 -6.40 2.09
N LEU A 63 -4.72 -5.35 1.27
CA LEU A 63 -5.84 -4.52 0.84
C LEU A 63 -6.48 -5.06 -0.45
N ASP A 64 -7.78 -4.87 -0.60
CA ASP A 64 -8.44 -5.02 -1.90
C ASP A 64 -8.03 -3.88 -2.86
N LYS A 65 -8.32 -4.06 -4.15
CA LYS A 65 -7.88 -3.14 -5.21
C LYS A 65 -8.34 -1.69 -4.98
N GLN A 66 -9.55 -1.50 -4.47
CA GLN A 66 -10.10 -0.16 -4.23
C GLN A 66 -9.38 0.52 -3.06
N ALA A 67 -9.15 -0.20 -1.97
CA ALA A 67 -8.44 0.29 -0.81
C ALA A 67 -6.95 0.55 -1.12
N GLN A 68 -6.31 -0.27 -1.97
CA GLN A 68 -4.94 -0.01 -2.45
C GLN A 68 -4.84 1.32 -3.19
N VAL A 69 -5.74 1.56 -4.15
CA VAL A 69 -5.76 2.82 -4.92
C VAL A 69 -6.00 4.00 -3.99
N HIS A 70 -6.95 3.86 -3.05
CA HIS A 70 -7.24 4.90 -2.08
C HIS A 70 -6.02 5.23 -1.21
N LEU A 71 -5.36 4.20 -0.68
CA LEU A 71 -4.16 4.38 0.16
C LEU A 71 -3.02 5.03 -0.64
N LYS A 72 -2.75 4.57 -1.86
CA LYS A 72 -1.75 5.16 -2.75
C LYS A 72 -2.03 6.65 -2.99
N THR A 73 -3.26 7.00 -3.34
CA THR A 73 -3.67 8.40 -3.62
C THR A 73 -3.47 9.32 -2.41
N ASN A 74 -3.59 8.80 -1.20
CA ASN A 74 -3.48 9.60 0.03
C ASN A 74 -2.12 9.47 0.73
N MET A 75 -1.10 8.84 0.12
CA MET A 75 0.20 8.61 0.76
C MET A 75 0.89 9.90 1.20
N ASP A 76 0.83 10.97 0.41
CA ASP A 76 1.42 12.27 0.77
C ASP A 76 0.80 12.84 2.05
N GLU A 77 -0.53 12.72 2.19
CA GLU A 77 -1.23 13.15 3.40
C GLU A 77 -0.91 12.26 4.59
N ILE A 78 -0.81 10.95 4.37
CA ILE A 78 -0.42 9.97 5.38
C ILE A 78 1.02 10.22 5.86
N ALA A 79 1.92 10.56 4.95
CA ALA A 79 3.33 10.84 5.25
C ALA A 79 3.57 12.26 5.81
N ARG A 80 2.57 13.14 5.76
CA ARG A 80 2.74 14.53 6.19
C ARG A 80 3.20 14.64 7.64
N GLY A 81 4.38 15.23 7.83
CA GLY A 81 4.99 15.46 9.15
C GLY A 81 5.57 14.21 9.83
N ARG A 82 5.65 13.07 9.11
CA ARG A 82 6.18 11.82 9.66
C ARG A 82 7.00 11.04 8.64
N THR A 83 7.80 10.10 9.12
CA THR A 83 8.46 9.10 8.27
C THR A 83 7.53 7.90 8.09
N VAL A 84 7.39 7.43 6.85
CA VAL A 84 6.66 6.18 6.54
C VAL A 84 7.66 5.18 5.98
N ILE A 85 7.70 3.98 6.57
CA ILE A 85 8.44 2.84 6.04
C ILE A 85 7.43 1.77 5.66
N ALA A 86 7.44 1.34 4.40
CA ALA A 86 6.52 0.32 3.89
C ALA A 86 7.27 -0.84 3.26
N THR A 87 6.83 -2.07 3.52
CA THR A 87 7.21 -3.24 2.71
C THR A 87 6.24 -3.38 1.55
N ILE A 88 6.76 -3.41 0.32
CA ILE A 88 5.97 -3.41 -0.90
C ILE A 88 6.49 -4.49 -1.83
N LEU A 89 5.58 -5.32 -2.34
CA LEU A 89 5.88 -6.36 -3.33
C LEU A 89 5.41 -5.94 -4.73
N ASP A 90 4.38 -5.11 -4.83
CA ASP A 90 3.84 -4.60 -6.10
C ASP A 90 4.65 -3.38 -6.57
N MET A 91 5.45 -3.58 -7.61
CA MET A 91 6.34 -2.55 -8.14
C MET A 91 5.63 -1.28 -8.61
N ARG A 92 4.34 -1.36 -8.98
CA ARG A 92 3.53 -0.21 -9.42
C ARG A 92 3.23 0.80 -8.32
N LEU A 93 3.41 0.38 -7.05
CA LEU A 93 3.18 1.21 -5.88
C LEU A 93 4.44 1.96 -5.43
N ILE A 94 5.61 1.60 -5.97
CA ILE A 94 6.93 2.02 -5.46
C ILE A 94 7.43 3.35 -6.06
N GLU A 95 7.02 3.69 -7.29
CA GLU A 95 7.57 4.81 -8.06
C GLU A 95 7.57 6.15 -7.32
N ASP A 96 6.53 6.38 -6.51
CA ASP A 96 6.28 7.65 -5.83
C ASP A 96 7.01 7.77 -4.47
N PHE A 97 7.75 6.72 -4.05
CA PHE A 97 8.49 6.77 -2.79
C PHE A 97 9.78 7.58 -2.93
N ASP A 98 10.09 8.39 -1.91
CA ASP A 98 11.30 9.23 -1.87
C ASP A 98 12.58 8.42 -1.88
N TRP A 99 12.56 7.24 -1.22
CA TRP A 99 13.70 6.36 -1.07
C TRP A 99 13.27 4.90 -1.03
N ILE A 100 13.96 4.08 -1.79
CA ILE A 100 13.68 2.65 -1.93
C ILE A 100 14.92 1.87 -1.46
N ILE A 101 14.70 0.81 -0.68
CA ILE A 101 15.73 -0.16 -0.30
C ILE A 101 15.33 -1.50 -0.89
N VAL A 102 16.20 -2.04 -1.74
CA VAL A 102 16.01 -3.34 -2.39
C VAL A 102 16.69 -4.42 -1.58
N LEU A 103 15.93 -5.42 -1.16
CA LEU A 103 16.44 -6.57 -0.43
C LEU A 103 16.45 -7.79 -1.34
N ASP A 104 17.60 -8.45 -1.43
CA ASP A 104 17.77 -9.72 -2.13
C ASP A 104 18.57 -10.68 -1.26
N GLN A 105 18.08 -11.91 -1.10
CA GLN A 105 18.69 -12.96 -0.27
C GLN A 105 19.13 -12.48 1.13
N GLY A 106 18.30 -11.64 1.77
CA GLY A 106 18.55 -11.11 3.12
C GLY A 106 19.62 -10.03 3.19
N LYS A 107 20.03 -9.45 2.05
CA LYS A 107 21.01 -8.36 1.96
C LYS A 107 20.43 -7.18 1.19
N VAL A 108 20.98 -5.99 1.46
CA VAL A 108 20.68 -4.81 0.65
C VAL A 108 21.38 -4.94 -0.70
N ALA A 109 20.61 -5.13 -1.78
CA ALA A 109 21.10 -5.20 -3.14
C ALA A 109 21.26 -3.81 -3.78
N GLY A 110 20.44 -2.84 -3.35
CA GLY A 110 20.51 -1.46 -3.83
C GLY A 110 19.67 -0.55 -2.96
N GLN A 111 19.93 0.74 -3.03
CA GLN A 111 19.10 1.77 -2.39
C GLN A 111 19.19 3.07 -3.17
N GLY A 112 18.12 3.83 -3.22
CA GLY A 112 18.03 5.10 -3.95
C GLY A 112 16.61 5.39 -4.42
N ARG A 113 16.50 6.31 -5.37
CA ARG A 113 15.25 6.63 -6.05
C ARG A 113 14.96 5.63 -7.16
N HIS A 114 13.71 5.59 -7.60
CA HIS A 114 13.23 4.69 -8.67
C HIS A 114 14.16 4.68 -9.89
N ASP A 115 14.42 5.85 -10.48
CA ASP A 115 15.23 5.97 -11.69
C ASP A 115 16.68 5.53 -11.50
N GLU A 116 17.26 5.80 -10.33
CA GLU A 116 18.63 5.38 -9.99
C GLU A 116 18.72 3.86 -9.87
N LEU A 117 17.72 3.24 -9.26
CA LEU A 117 17.66 1.79 -9.11
C LEU A 117 17.41 1.07 -10.43
N LEU A 118 16.58 1.64 -11.32
CA LEU A 118 16.42 1.10 -12.67
C LEU A 118 17.73 1.09 -13.45
N ALA A 119 18.58 2.12 -13.26
CA ALA A 119 19.83 2.24 -13.98
C ALA A 119 20.97 1.38 -13.39
N HIS A 120 20.97 1.16 -12.07
CA HIS A 120 22.14 0.64 -11.36
C HIS A 120 21.90 -0.58 -10.46
N CYS A 121 20.65 -1.03 -10.27
CA CYS A 121 20.29 -2.18 -9.44
C CYS A 121 19.61 -3.27 -10.29
N LEU A 122 20.39 -4.26 -10.73
CA LEU A 122 19.87 -5.32 -11.59
C LEU A 122 18.65 -6.05 -11.00
N PRO A 123 18.63 -6.49 -9.72
CA PRO A 123 17.46 -7.13 -9.14
C PRO A 123 16.20 -6.27 -9.19
N TYR A 124 16.33 -4.95 -9.01
CA TYR A 124 15.23 -4.01 -9.11
C TYR A 124 14.69 -3.87 -10.54
N ALA A 125 15.60 -3.70 -11.49
CA ALA A 125 15.25 -3.57 -12.90
C ALA A 125 14.57 -4.85 -13.45
N GLU A 126 15.02 -6.03 -13.05
CA GLU A 126 14.41 -7.31 -13.42
C GLU A 126 12.98 -7.44 -12.86
N LEU A 127 12.75 -7.09 -11.60
CA LEU A 127 11.40 -7.10 -11.00
C LEU A 127 10.47 -6.13 -11.71
N TRP A 128 10.95 -4.92 -12.03
CA TRP A 128 10.20 -3.91 -12.77
C TRP A 128 9.77 -4.39 -14.15
N GLU A 129 10.68 -5.01 -14.90
CA GLU A 129 10.37 -5.55 -16.22
C GLU A 129 9.42 -6.76 -16.18
N LEU A 130 9.47 -7.55 -15.12
CA LEU A 130 8.51 -8.65 -14.91
C LEU A 130 7.09 -8.10 -14.67
N GLU A 131 6.94 -7.08 -13.84
CA GLU A 131 5.65 -6.46 -13.56
C GLU A 131 5.01 -5.87 -14.81
N LYS A 132 5.79 -5.15 -15.65
CA LYS A 132 5.31 -4.61 -16.92
C LYS A 132 4.78 -5.70 -17.88
N LYS A 133 5.39 -6.88 -17.89
CA LYS A 133 4.95 -8.00 -18.74
C LYS A 133 3.65 -8.61 -18.25
N ILE A 134 3.39 -8.62 -16.95
CA ILE A 134 2.16 -9.12 -16.36
C ILE A 134 0.98 -8.22 -16.69
N ASP A 135 1.18 -6.91 -16.74
CA ASP A 135 0.15 -5.92 -17.08
C ASP A 135 -0.17 -5.83 -18.59
N THR A 136 0.63 -6.46 -19.45
CA THR A 136 0.32 -6.49 -20.89
C THR A 136 -0.83 -7.45 -21.12
N PRO A 137 -2.03 -7.00 -21.58
CA PRO A 137 -3.16 -7.87 -21.81
C PRO A 137 -2.80 -8.96 -22.84
N VAL A 138 -3.05 -10.22 -22.51
CA VAL A 138 -2.84 -11.41 -23.36
C VAL A 138 -3.55 -11.30 -24.74
N THR A 139 -4.36 -10.30 -24.94
CA THR A 139 -5.11 -10.03 -26.18
C THR A 139 -4.20 -9.63 -27.37
N ALA A 140 -2.95 -9.26 -27.14
CA ALA A 140 -2.02 -8.89 -28.22
C ALA A 140 -1.40 -10.09 -28.96
N LEU A 141 -1.54 -11.32 -28.46
CA LEU A 141 -0.92 -12.51 -29.06
C LEU A 141 -1.86 -13.33 -29.98
N ARG A 142 -3.07 -12.86 -30.27
CA ARG A 142 -4.00 -13.51 -31.21
C ARG A 142 -4.30 -12.68 -32.45
N LYS A 143 -3.25 -12.26 -33.16
CA LYS A 143 -3.36 -11.85 -34.58
C LYS A 143 -2.10 -12.32 -35.31
N ASN A 144 -2.09 -13.58 -35.70
CA ASN A 144 -1.44 -14.08 -36.91
C ASN A 144 -1.75 -15.58 -36.97
N GLY A 145 -2.78 -15.90 -37.71
CA GLY A 145 -3.14 -17.25 -38.14
C GLY A 145 -4.23 -17.13 -39.18
#